data_59859237e8f450158e44e918831bee06
#
_entry.id   59859237e8f450158e44e918831bee06
#
_cell.length_a   1.000
_cell.length_b   1.000
_cell.length_c   1.000
_cell.angle_alpha   90.00
_cell.angle_beta   90.00
_cell.angle_gamma   90.00
#
_symmetry.space_group_name_H-M   'P 1'
#
loop_
_entity.id
_entity.type
_entity.pdbx_description
1 polymer ?
#
loop_
_entity_poly.entity_id
_entity_poly.type
_entity_poly.pdbx_seq_one_letter_code
_entity_poly.pdbx_strand_id
1 'polypeptide(L)'
;MANSQRRTVQVRTLGRLAIENSDATRRSRRALALLALAAAGGAAGIDRDRAVAFLWPDSDSPRAANSFRQLLHVIRHDFGDSAIIYESGWLTLDPTTFSVDLWELERAARAGDNERVVAVYSGPFLDGFYIGGLGCFERWVDSERERLKRAVLHATQCLAEHATSAGDHASAVHWWREVMSRVPLSSKSALGLIRALAAAGDRTGALEFGRAFESLIRSELQAEPDVAVADHLAQLRHARIS
;
A
#
# COMPACT_ATOMS: atom_id res chain seq x y z
N MET A 1 -2.39 -28.46 32.86
CA MET A 1 -1.90 -28.31 31.47
C MET A 1 -2.20 -26.87 31.04
N ALA A 2 -1.21 -26.01 31.09
CA ALA A 2 -1.39 -24.60 30.71
C ALA A 2 -1.54 -24.52 29.20
N ASN A 3 -2.73 -24.14 28.75
CA ASN A 3 -3.01 -23.80 27.36
C ASN A 3 -2.32 -22.45 27.08
N SER A 4 -1.02 -22.53 26.69
CA SER A 4 -0.29 -21.37 26.20
C SER A 4 -0.94 -20.97 24.88
N GLN A 5 -1.90 -20.05 24.91
CA GLN A 5 -2.35 -19.35 23.71
C GLN A 5 -1.11 -18.74 23.05
N ARG A 6 -0.61 -19.40 21.99
CA ARG A 6 0.48 -18.84 21.18
C ARG A 6 -0.04 -17.52 20.63
N ARG A 7 0.52 -16.41 21.13
CA ARG A 7 0.24 -15.08 20.61
C ARG A 7 0.62 -15.07 19.13
N THR A 8 -0.32 -14.76 18.27
CA THR A 8 -0.08 -14.57 16.84
C THR A 8 0.99 -13.50 16.64
N VAL A 9 2.00 -13.80 15.85
CA VAL A 9 3.08 -12.86 15.51
C VAL A 9 2.56 -11.87 14.48
N GLN A 10 2.64 -10.58 14.78
CA GLN A 10 2.23 -9.55 13.84
C GLN A 10 3.40 -9.13 12.97
N VAL A 11 3.22 -9.23 11.65
CA VAL A 11 4.17 -8.78 10.64
C VAL A 11 3.59 -7.54 9.98
N ARG A 12 4.19 -6.40 10.22
CA ARG A 12 3.86 -5.14 9.55
C ARG A 12 4.75 -4.99 8.34
N THR A 13 4.14 -4.85 7.18
CA THR A 13 4.81 -4.64 5.90
C THR A 13 4.41 -3.33 5.24
N LEU A 14 3.28 -2.74 5.66
CA LEU A 14 2.79 -1.45 5.20
C LEU A 14 3.39 -0.33 6.07
N GLY A 15 4.30 0.45 5.49
CA GLY A 15 5.20 1.32 6.21
C GLY A 15 6.49 0.59 6.59
N ARG A 16 7.07 0.95 7.74
CA ARG A 16 8.31 0.34 8.22
C ARG A 16 8.10 -1.13 8.59
N LEU A 17 8.95 -2.00 8.04
CA LEU A 17 8.92 -3.42 8.38
C LEU A 17 9.14 -3.63 9.88
N ALA A 18 8.18 -4.27 10.54
CA ALA A 18 8.25 -4.61 11.95
C ALA A 18 7.65 -6.01 12.20
N ILE A 19 8.18 -6.68 13.21
CA ILE A 19 7.65 -7.96 13.71
C ILE A 19 7.40 -7.79 15.20
N GLU A 20 6.14 -7.85 15.57
CA GLU A 20 5.67 -7.66 16.94
C GLU A 20 5.30 -9.00 17.58
N ASN A 21 5.22 -9.03 18.91
CA ASN A 21 4.88 -10.22 19.68
C ASN A 21 5.85 -11.41 19.47
N SER A 22 7.14 -11.11 19.28
CA SER A 22 8.17 -12.12 19.12
C SER A 22 9.43 -11.73 19.90
N ASP A 23 9.99 -12.68 20.65
CA ASP A 23 11.21 -12.49 21.46
C ASP A 23 12.51 -12.47 20.63
N ALA A 24 12.43 -12.73 19.33
CA ALA A 24 13.59 -12.79 18.46
C ALA A 24 14.11 -11.39 18.10
N THR A 25 15.04 -10.89 18.89
CA THR A 25 15.54 -9.51 18.89
C THR A 25 16.55 -9.16 17.80
N ARG A 26 17.14 -10.13 17.08
CA ARG A 26 18.16 -9.89 16.03
C ARG A 26 17.99 -10.84 14.84
N ARG A 27 17.16 -10.47 13.89
CA ARG A 27 17.04 -11.21 12.63
C ARG A 27 17.94 -10.64 11.55
N SER A 28 18.49 -11.54 10.73
CA SER A 28 19.21 -11.09 9.53
C SER A 28 18.26 -10.38 8.58
N ARG A 29 18.74 -9.36 7.85
CA ARG A 29 17.92 -8.67 6.83
C ARG A 29 17.36 -9.63 5.78
N ARG A 30 18.10 -10.72 5.45
CA ARG A 30 17.59 -11.75 4.52
C ARG A 30 16.45 -12.57 5.10
N ALA A 31 16.42 -12.83 6.42
CA ALA A 31 15.27 -13.49 7.04
C ALA A 31 14.01 -12.62 6.97
N LEU A 32 14.15 -11.32 7.25
CA LEU A 32 13.07 -10.34 7.12
C LEU A 32 12.59 -10.22 5.68
N ALA A 33 13.51 -10.21 4.71
CA ALA A 33 13.14 -10.18 3.28
C ALA A 33 12.40 -11.45 2.85
N LEU A 34 12.82 -12.64 3.32
CA LEU A 34 12.11 -13.89 3.01
C LEU A 34 10.70 -13.91 3.62
N LEU A 35 10.54 -13.42 4.85
CA LEU A 35 9.22 -13.27 5.46
C LEU A 35 8.34 -12.29 4.66
N ALA A 36 8.89 -11.17 4.21
CA ALA A 36 8.17 -10.19 3.39
C ALA A 36 7.79 -10.76 2.01
N LEU A 37 8.68 -11.53 1.38
CA LEU A 37 8.39 -12.22 0.12
C LEU A 37 7.25 -13.24 0.28
N ALA A 38 7.30 -14.06 1.33
CA ALA A 38 6.26 -15.05 1.62
C ALA A 38 4.93 -14.37 2.03
N ALA A 39 5.00 -13.27 2.79
CA ALA A 39 3.84 -12.46 3.13
C ALA A 39 3.14 -11.89 1.89
N ALA A 40 3.91 -11.31 0.96
CA ALA A 40 3.37 -10.76 -0.28
C ALA A 40 2.83 -11.84 -1.23
N GLY A 41 3.33 -13.08 -1.14
CA GLY A 41 2.77 -14.23 -1.85
C GLY A 41 1.39 -14.67 -1.34
N GLY A 42 1.01 -14.25 -0.13
CA GLY A 42 -0.26 -14.61 0.50
C GLY A 42 -0.48 -16.13 0.55
N ALA A 43 -1.70 -16.56 0.25
CA ALA A 43 -2.05 -17.98 0.22
C ALA A 43 -1.40 -18.76 -0.94
N ALA A 44 -1.03 -18.08 -2.03
CA ALA A 44 -0.32 -18.70 -3.15
C ALA A 44 1.16 -18.95 -2.84
N GLY A 45 1.71 -18.18 -1.87
CA GLY A 45 3.11 -18.26 -1.50
C GLY A 45 4.07 -17.68 -2.53
N ILE A 46 5.35 -17.95 -2.32
CA ILE A 46 6.41 -17.60 -3.26
C ILE A 46 7.16 -18.87 -3.68
N ASP A 47 7.47 -18.96 -4.97
CA ASP A 47 8.32 -20.02 -5.50
C ASP A 47 9.73 -19.92 -4.91
N ARG A 48 10.30 -21.10 -4.54
CA ARG A 48 11.61 -21.19 -3.91
C ARG A 48 12.71 -20.59 -4.77
N ASP A 49 12.73 -20.93 -6.05
CA ASP A 49 13.84 -20.53 -6.93
C ASP A 49 13.78 -19.01 -7.19
N ARG A 50 12.58 -18.44 -7.22
CA ARG A 50 12.37 -17.01 -7.25
C ARG A 50 12.84 -16.33 -5.97
N ALA A 51 12.54 -16.87 -4.79
CA ALA A 51 13.02 -16.35 -3.52
C ALA A 51 14.55 -16.43 -3.43
N VAL A 52 15.15 -17.54 -3.89
CA VAL A 52 16.60 -17.71 -3.96
C VAL A 52 17.24 -16.69 -4.91
N ALA A 53 16.67 -16.49 -6.10
CA ALA A 53 17.16 -15.52 -7.09
C ALA A 53 17.11 -14.07 -6.54
N PHE A 54 16.11 -13.72 -5.75
CA PHE A 54 16.03 -12.42 -5.09
C PHE A 54 17.08 -12.23 -3.99
N LEU A 55 17.33 -13.27 -3.18
CA LEU A 55 18.13 -13.12 -1.96
C LEU A 55 19.60 -13.52 -2.11
N TRP A 56 19.95 -14.26 -3.16
CA TRP A 56 21.32 -14.69 -3.47
C TRP A 56 21.62 -14.65 -4.98
N PRO A 57 21.49 -13.49 -5.63
CA PRO A 57 21.65 -13.37 -7.10
C PRO A 57 23.04 -13.79 -7.60
N ASP A 58 24.08 -13.59 -6.79
CA ASP A 58 25.47 -13.83 -7.18
C ASP A 58 26.02 -15.16 -6.65
N SER A 59 25.19 -15.99 -6.02
CA SER A 59 25.65 -17.27 -5.47
C SER A 59 25.44 -18.43 -6.44
N ASP A 60 26.39 -19.35 -6.48
CA ASP A 60 26.18 -20.62 -7.17
C ASP A 60 24.98 -21.39 -6.55
N SER A 61 24.32 -22.21 -7.36
CA SER A 61 23.12 -22.94 -6.96
C SER A 61 23.26 -23.76 -5.68
N PRO A 62 24.36 -24.53 -5.45
CA PRO A 62 24.53 -25.29 -4.22
C PRO A 62 24.66 -24.43 -2.96
N ARG A 63 25.42 -23.31 -3.02
CA ARG A 63 25.60 -22.39 -1.89
C ARG A 63 24.32 -21.64 -1.58
N ALA A 64 23.63 -21.14 -2.61
CA ALA A 64 22.34 -20.47 -2.46
C ALA A 64 21.30 -21.40 -1.83
N ALA A 65 21.21 -22.67 -2.29
CA ALA A 65 20.33 -23.68 -1.72
C ALA A 65 20.65 -24.01 -0.26
N ASN A 66 21.93 -24.04 0.12
CA ASN A 66 22.32 -24.26 1.50
C ASN A 66 21.96 -23.05 2.39
N SER A 67 22.26 -21.84 1.92
CA SER A 67 21.91 -20.59 2.62
C SER A 67 20.40 -20.45 2.84
N PHE A 68 19.61 -20.83 1.82
CA PHE A 68 18.16 -20.84 1.91
C PHE A 68 17.65 -21.83 2.97
N ARG A 69 18.18 -23.07 2.99
CA ARG A 69 17.82 -24.06 4.02
C ARG A 69 18.17 -23.60 5.43
N GLN A 70 19.34 -23.00 5.62
CA GLN A 70 19.75 -22.41 6.90
C GLN A 70 18.80 -21.28 7.32
N LEU A 71 18.37 -20.43 6.37
CA LEU A 71 17.47 -19.36 6.65
C LEU A 71 16.08 -19.87 7.09
N LEU A 72 15.55 -20.90 6.42
CA LEU A 72 14.33 -21.58 6.84
C LEU A 72 14.44 -22.18 8.23
N HIS A 73 15.59 -22.81 8.55
CA HIS A 73 15.83 -23.36 9.86
C HIS A 73 15.80 -22.26 10.96
N VAL A 74 16.44 -21.13 10.72
CA VAL A 74 16.42 -19.99 11.64
C VAL A 74 14.99 -19.47 11.85
N ILE A 75 14.21 -19.30 10.78
CA ILE A 75 12.84 -18.81 10.90
C ILE A 75 11.97 -19.81 11.68
N ARG A 76 12.10 -21.12 11.41
CA ARG A 76 11.38 -22.16 12.15
C ARG A 76 11.78 -22.21 13.62
N HIS A 77 13.07 -22.04 13.92
CA HIS A 77 13.55 -21.96 15.30
C HIS A 77 12.92 -20.76 16.03
N ASP A 78 12.83 -19.60 15.36
CA ASP A 78 12.34 -18.36 15.97
C ASP A 78 10.82 -18.35 16.18
N PHE A 79 10.06 -18.95 15.26
CA PHE A 79 8.59 -18.83 15.22
C PHE A 79 7.85 -20.17 15.39
N GLY A 80 8.57 -21.28 15.41
CA GLY A 80 8.03 -22.64 15.45
C GLY A 80 8.09 -23.35 14.09
N ASP A 81 8.08 -24.67 14.12
CA ASP A 81 8.28 -25.51 12.94
C ASP A 81 7.18 -25.31 11.86
N SER A 82 5.97 -25.00 12.31
CA SER A 82 4.82 -24.73 11.42
C SER A 82 4.83 -23.33 10.79
N ALA A 83 5.66 -22.42 11.27
CA ALA A 83 5.64 -20.99 10.87
C ALA A 83 5.78 -20.78 9.36
N ILE A 84 6.61 -21.60 8.70
CA ILE A 84 6.74 -21.63 7.25
C ILE A 84 6.36 -23.01 6.71
N ILE A 85 5.34 -23.02 5.88
CA ILE A 85 4.92 -24.18 5.11
C ILE A 85 5.72 -24.19 3.82
N TYR A 86 6.46 -25.27 3.57
CA TYR A 86 7.24 -25.45 2.36
C TYR A 86 6.81 -26.75 1.68
N GLU A 87 6.02 -26.61 0.62
CA GLU A 87 5.44 -27.73 -0.10
C GLU A 87 5.59 -27.54 -1.61
N SER A 88 6.01 -28.58 -2.31
CA SER A 88 6.11 -28.60 -3.78
C SER A 88 6.88 -27.41 -4.38
N GLY A 89 7.90 -26.89 -3.67
CA GLY A 89 8.69 -25.76 -4.12
C GLY A 89 8.13 -24.38 -3.75
N TRP A 90 6.99 -24.33 -3.09
CA TRP A 90 6.34 -23.07 -2.68
C TRP A 90 6.49 -22.81 -1.18
N LEU A 91 6.70 -21.54 -0.84
CA LEU A 91 6.75 -21.05 0.53
C LEU A 91 5.51 -20.23 0.85
N THR A 92 4.83 -20.59 1.94
CA THR A 92 3.77 -19.78 2.53
C THR A 92 4.02 -19.56 4.02
N LEU A 93 3.49 -18.47 4.56
CA LEU A 93 3.43 -18.26 6.00
C LEU A 93 2.16 -18.91 6.55
N ASP A 94 2.29 -19.60 7.69
CA ASP A 94 1.13 -20.16 8.38
C ASP A 94 0.25 -19.05 8.97
N PRO A 95 -1.01 -18.91 8.53
CA PRO A 95 -1.91 -17.86 9.01
C PRO A 95 -2.36 -18.05 10.47
N THR A 96 -2.11 -19.21 11.08
CA THR A 96 -2.36 -19.43 12.51
C THR A 96 -1.21 -18.90 13.37
N THR A 97 -0.01 -18.83 12.80
CA THR A 97 1.20 -18.29 13.44
C THR A 97 1.35 -16.79 13.17
N PHE A 98 1.05 -16.33 11.95
CA PHE A 98 1.25 -14.95 11.54
C PHE A 98 -0.06 -14.21 11.24
N SER A 99 -0.09 -12.93 11.60
CA SER A 99 -1.02 -11.93 11.12
C SER A 99 -0.24 -10.89 10.35
N VAL A 100 -0.64 -10.60 9.11
CA VAL A 100 0.07 -9.68 8.22
C VAL A 100 -0.89 -8.58 7.78
N ASP A 101 -0.48 -7.33 7.93
CA ASP A 101 -1.26 -6.15 7.54
C ASP A 101 -1.59 -6.15 6.04
N LEU A 102 -0.66 -6.58 5.19
CA LEU A 102 -0.88 -6.73 3.75
C LEU A 102 -2.03 -7.70 3.44
N TRP A 103 -2.15 -8.81 4.17
CA TRP A 103 -3.26 -9.76 3.96
C TRP A 103 -4.61 -9.16 4.32
N GLU A 104 -4.63 -8.31 5.34
CA GLU A 104 -5.83 -7.59 5.73
C GLU A 104 -6.25 -6.59 4.66
N LEU A 105 -5.30 -5.78 4.16
CA LEU A 105 -5.54 -4.86 3.06
C LEU A 105 -6.07 -5.57 1.82
N GLU A 106 -5.44 -6.67 1.42
CA GLU A 106 -5.86 -7.44 0.23
C GLU A 106 -7.23 -8.10 0.40
N ARG A 107 -7.56 -8.54 1.61
CA ARG A 107 -8.89 -9.08 1.92
C ARG A 107 -9.94 -7.99 1.84
N ALA A 108 -9.69 -6.83 2.42
CA ALA A 108 -10.56 -5.66 2.36
C ALA A 108 -10.77 -5.21 0.90
N ALA A 109 -9.70 -5.13 0.10
CA ALA A 109 -9.79 -4.76 -1.30
C ALA A 109 -10.65 -5.75 -2.12
N ARG A 110 -10.50 -7.06 -1.88
CA ARG A 110 -11.32 -8.09 -2.55
C ARG A 110 -12.79 -8.04 -2.12
N ALA A 111 -13.06 -7.62 -0.89
CA ALA A 111 -14.42 -7.44 -0.35
C ALA A 111 -15.07 -6.11 -0.77
N GLY A 112 -14.32 -5.18 -1.38
CA GLY A 112 -14.79 -3.82 -1.67
C GLY A 112 -14.90 -2.92 -0.43
N ASP A 113 -14.31 -3.33 0.69
CA ASP A 113 -14.26 -2.55 1.94
C ASP A 113 -13.18 -1.46 1.82
N ASN A 114 -13.54 -0.38 1.12
CA ASN A 114 -12.62 0.70 0.81
C ASN A 114 -12.16 1.47 2.05
N GLU A 115 -13.00 1.60 3.05
CA GLU A 115 -12.63 2.24 4.33
C GLU A 115 -11.53 1.43 5.02
N ARG A 116 -11.67 0.10 5.05
CA ARG A 116 -10.66 -0.77 5.65
C ARG A 116 -9.35 -0.76 4.87
N VAL A 117 -9.40 -0.73 3.52
CA VAL A 117 -8.20 -0.60 2.67
C VAL A 117 -7.40 0.64 3.06
N VAL A 118 -8.07 1.78 3.18
CA VAL A 118 -7.41 3.05 3.53
C VAL A 118 -6.91 3.03 4.98
N ALA A 119 -7.70 2.49 5.92
CA ALA A 119 -7.35 2.43 7.34
C ALA A 119 -6.14 1.54 7.64
N VAL A 120 -5.97 0.44 6.91
CA VAL A 120 -4.85 -0.50 7.11
C VAL A 120 -3.56 0.01 6.46
N TYR A 121 -3.64 0.84 5.42
CA TYR A 121 -2.48 1.35 4.71
C TYR A 121 -1.75 2.45 5.50
N SER A 122 -0.76 2.07 6.29
CA SER A 122 0.02 2.99 7.12
C SER A 122 1.22 3.65 6.39
N GLY A 123 1.56 3.18 5.17
CA GLY A 123 2.67 3.72 4.39
C GLY A 123 3.13 2.78 3.27
N PRO A 124 4.17 3.17 2.50
CA PRO A 124 4.71 2.36 1.41
C PRO A 124 5.18 0.98 1.90
N PHE A 125 4.98 -0.05 1.08
CA PHE A 125 5.44 -1.39 1.39
C PHE A 125 6.94 -1.42 1.68
N LEU A 126 7.34 -2.00 2.84
CA LEU A 126 8.72 -2.09 3.31
C LEU A 126 9.45 -0.74 3.30
N ASP A 127 8.83 0.32 3.82
CA ASP A 127 9.42 1.65 3.85
C ASP A 127 10.74 1.67 4.61
N GLY A 128 11.80 2.24 3.99
CA GLY A 128 13.15 2.28 4.56
C GLY A 128 13.87 0.93 4.66
N PHE A 129 13.27 -0.17 4.18
CA PHE A 129 13.93 -1.46 4.16
C PHE A 129 14.73 -1.64 2.87
N TYR A 130 16.04 -1.81 3.02
CA TYR A 130 17.00 -1.93 1.92
C TYR A 130 18.04 -3.02 2.22
N ILE A 131 18.42 -3.81 1.21
CA ILE A 131 19.50 -4.79 1.30
C ILE A 131 20.49 -4.55 0.16
N GLY A 132 21.67 -4.02 0.46
CA GLY A 132 22.69 -3.76 -0.56
C GLY A 132 23.03 -5.00 -1.41
N GLY A 133 23.17 -4.83 -2.72
CA GLY A 133 23.49 -5.88 -3.68
C GLY A 133 22.30 -6.73 -4.16
N LEU A 134 21.05 -6.46 -3.71
CA LEU A 134 19.86 -7.21 -4.13
C LEU A 134 18.97 -6.43 -5.09
N GLY A 135 19.51 -5.95 -6.21
CA GLY A 135 18.80 -5.10 -7.16
C GLY A 135 17.50 -5.71 -7.71
N CYS A 136 17.40 -7.03 -7.86
CA CYS A 136 16.17 -7.70 -8.28
C CYS A 136 15.09 -7.66 -7.19
N PHE A 137 15.48 -7.86 -5.93
CA PHE A 137 14.58 -7.72 -4.79
C PHE A 137 14.05 -6.30 -4.66
N GLU A 138 14.90 -5.29 -4.83
CA GLU A 138 14.51 -3.89 -4.74
C GLU A 138 13.53 -3.48 -5.83
N ARG A 139 13.77 -3.87 -7.07
CA ARG A 139 12.79 -3.64 -8.15
C ARG A 139 11.46 -4.32 -7.90
N TRP A 140 11.48 -5.52 -7.30
CA TRP A 140 10.25 -6.17 -6.88
C TRP A 140 9.52 -5.38 -5.77
N VAL A 141 10.24 -4.91 -4.75
CA VAL A 141 9.66 -4.06 -3.70
C VAL A 141 9.01 -2.81 -4.31
N ASP A 142 9.68 -2.16 -5.26
CA ASP A 142 9.13 -0.97 -5.93
C ASP A 142 7.87 -1.31 -6.75
N SER A 143 7.84 -2.47 -7.40
CA SER A 143 6.63 -2.93 -8.11
C SER A 143 5.45 -3.19 -7.17
N GLU A 144 5.70 -3.74 -5.98
CA GLU A 144 4.68 -3.94 -4.95
C GLU A 144 4.19 -2.61 -4.37
N ARG A 145 5.08 -1.65 -4.14
CA ARG A 145 4.73 -0.28 -3.73
C ARG A 145 3.75 0.36 -4.71
N GLU A 146 4.07 0.30 -6.00
CA GLU A 146 3.20 0.88 -7.03
C GLU A 146 1.87 0.11 -7.17
N ARG A 147 1.86 -1.20 -7.00
CA ARG A 147 0.63 -2.00 -6.96
C ARG A 147 -0.28 -1.57 -5.81
N LEU A 148 0.26 -1.48 -4.61
CA LEU A 148 -0.49 -1.12 -3.40
C LEU A 148 -0.94 0.35 -3.44
N LYS A 149 -0.09 1.26 -3.88
CA LYS A 149 -0.45 2.67 -4.08
C LYS A 149 -1.66 2.83 -5.00
N ARG A 150 -1.70 2.08 -6.11
CA ARG A 150 -2.87 2.08 -7.01
C ARG A 150 -4.12 1.52 -6.34
N ALA A 151 -4.00 0.43 -5.56
CA ALA A 151 -5.14 -0.14 -4.85
C ALA A 151 -5.73 0.84 -3.83
N VAL A 152 -4.88 1.50 -3.05
CA VAL A 152 -5.30 2.50 -2.05
C VAL A 152 -5.88 3.75 -2.72
N LEU A 153 -5.28 4.22 -3.81
CA LEU A 153 -5.82 5.34 -4.58
C LEU A 153 -7.22 5.01 -5.11
N HIS A 154 -7.41 3.82 -5.67
CA HIS A 154 -8.72 3.36 -6.15
C HIS A 154 -9.75 3.33 -5.01
N ALA A 155 -9.41 2.75 -3.86
CA ALA A 155 -10.29 2.71 -2.70
C ALA A 155 -10.68 4.12 -2.23
N THR A 156 -9.71 5.05 -2.15
CA THR A 156 -9.96 6.44 -1.78
C THR A 156 -10.87 7.17 -2.78
N GLN A 157 -10.70 6.91 -4.09
CA GLN A 157 -11.57 7.46 -5.14
C GLN A 157 -12.99 6.92 -5.02
N CYS A 158 -13.17 5.63 -4.77
CA CYS A 158 -14.50 5.04 -4.55
C CYS A 158 -15.22 5.68 -3.36
N LEU A 159 -14.50 5.93 -2.25
CA LEU A 159 -15.07 6.63 -1.09
C LEU A 159 -15.48 8.06 -1.42
N ALA A 160 -14.66 8.80 -2.18
CA ALA A 160 -14.96 10.14 -2.61
C ALA A 160 -16.19 10.21 -3.53
N GLU A 161 -16.26 9.29 -4.51
CA GLU A 161 -17.39 9.19 -5.45
C GLU A 161 -18.68 8.75 -4.72
N HIS A 162 -18.58 7.81 -3.77
CA HIS A 162 -19.71 7.38 -2.95
C HIS A 162 -20.27 8.53 -2.10
N ALA A 163 -19.41 9.24 -1.36
CA ALA A 163 -19.81 10.39 -0.54
C ALA A 163 -20.44 11.50 -1.39
N THR A 164 -19.88 11.75 -2.59
CA THR A 164 -20.45 12.71 -3.54
C THR A 164 -21.86 12.31 -3.99
N SER A 165 -22.06 11.03 -4.32
CA SER A 165 -23.35 10.50 -4.78
C SER A 165 -24.40 10.47 -3.66
N ALA A 166 -23.97 10.25 -2.41
CA ALA A 166 -24.82 10.25 -1.24
C ALA A 166 -25.20 11.66 -0.76
N GLY A 167 -24.61 12.73 -1.33
CA GLY A 167 -24.79 14.10 -0.87
C GLY A 167 -24.13 14.41 0.47
N ASP A 168 -23.26 13.53 0.95
CA ASP A 168 -22.42 13.80 2.12
C ASP A 168 -21.24 14.71 1.73
N HIS A 169 -21.51 15.99 1.70
CA HIS A 169 -20.55 16.98 1.22
C HIS A 169 -19.27 17.05 2.09
N ALA A 170 -19.39 16.82 3.39
CA ALA A 170 -18.26 16.86 4.31
C ALA A 170 -17.29 15.70 4.02
N SER A 171 -17.81 14.47 3.94
CA SER A 171 -17.02 13.29 3.59
C SER A 171 -16.49 13.37 2.15
N ALA A 172 -17.26 13.91 1.20
CA ALA A 172 -16.81 14.10 -0.17
C ALA A 172 -15.59 15.04 -0.24
N VAL A 173 -15.61 16.18 0.46
CA VAL A 173 -14.47 17.10 0.55
C VAL A 173 -13.27 16.41 1.19
N HIS A 174 -13.48 15.66 2.28
CA HIS A 174 -12.42 14.91 2.95
C HIS A 174 -11.74 13.92 1.99
N TRP A 175 -12.52 13.06 1.38
CA TRP A 175 -11.97 12.00 0.53
C TRP A 175 -11.35 12.54 -0.77
N TRP A 176 -11.93 13.56 -1.39
CA TRP A 176 -11.32 14.21 -2.56
C TRP A 176 -9.99 14.91 -2.22
N ARG A 177 -9.83 15.49 -1.01
CA ARG A 177 -8.53 15.99 -0.55
C ARG A 177 -7.52 14.86 -0.39
N GLU A 178 -7.93 13.73 0.16
CA GLU A 178 -7.09 12.54 0.27
C GLU A 178 -6.66 12.00 -1.11
N VAL A 179 -7.55 11.99 -2.10
CA VAL A 179 -7.19 11.65 -3.48
C VAL A 179 -6.17 12.65 -4.03
N MET A 180 -6.39 13.94 -3.87
CA MET A 180 -5.48 14.98 -4.37
C MET A 180 -4.10 14.93 -3.72
N SER A 181 -3.99 14.55 -2.45
CA SER A 181 -2.69 14.35 -1.79
C SER A 181 -1.85 13.24 -2.44
N ARG A 182 -2.51 12.24 -3.06
CA ARG A 182 -1.85 11.10 -3.73
C ARG A 182 -1.56 11.35 -5.21
N VAL A 183 -2.42 12.13 -5.88
CA VAL A 183 -2.33 12.43 -7.32
C VAL A 183 -2.56 13.91 -7.59
N PRO A 184 -1.62 14.79 -7.18
CA PRO A 184 -1.80 16.23 -7.19
C PRO A 184 -1.99 16.85 -8.58
N LEU A 185 -1.60 16.16 -9.64
CA LEU A 185 -1.71 16.63 -11.02
C LEU A 185 -2.92 16.05 -11.78
N SER A 186 -3.83 15.35 -11.10
CA SER A 186 -5.01 14.75 -11.74
C SER A 186 -6.14 15.77 -11.90
N SER A 187 -6.41 16.20 -13.13
CA SER A 187 -7.53 17.11 -13.46
C SER A 187 -8.89 16.52 -13.06
N LYS A 188 -9.10 15.21 -13.26
CA LYS A 188 -10.34 14.52 -12.82
C LYS A 188 -10.55 14.67 -11.31
N SER A 189 -9.51 14.44 -10.53
CA SER A 189 -9.59 14.50 -9.07
C SER A 189 -9.71 15.93 -8.56
N ALA A 190 -9.02 16.88 -9.20
CA ALA A 190 -9.15 18.31 -8.89
C ALA A 190 -10.58 18.80 -9.14
N LEU A 191 -11.19 18.43 -10.27
CA LEU A 191 -12.58 18.75 -10.55
C LEU A 191 -13.53 18.13 -9.52
N GLY A 192 -13.25 16.90 -9.07
CA GLY A 192 -13.99 16.25 -7.96
C GLY A 192 -13.97 17.07 -6.69
N LEU A 193 -12.78 17.54 -6.27
CA LEU A 193 -12.63 18.38 -5.07
C LEU A 193 -13.31 19.74 -5.22
N ILE A 194 -13.14 20.41 -6.37
CA ILE A 194 -13.79 21.71 -6.63
C ILE A 194 -15.32 21.58 -6.52
N ARG A 195 -15.89 20.54 -7.11
CA ARG A 195 -17.34 20.27 -7.04
C ARG A 195 -17.79 19.97 -5.61
N ALA A 196 -17.05 19.16 -4.88
CA ALA A 196 -17.36 18.82 -3.49
C ALA A 196 -17.33 20.06 -2.58
N LEU A 197 -16.33 20.93 -2.72
CA LEU A 197 -16.25 22.21 -1.99
C LEU A 197 -17.43 23.13 -2.33
N ALA A 198 -17.75 23.28 -3.60
CA ALA A 198 -18.88 24.09 -4.05
C ALA A 198 -20.22 23.55 -3.51
N ALA A 199 -20.43 22.23 -3.54
CA ALA A 199 -21.62 21.57 -2.99
C ALA A 199 -21.72 21.69 -1.46
N ALA A 200 -20.58 21.74 -0.76
CA ALA A 200 -20.51 22.00 0.67
C ALA A 200 -20.77 23.50 1.04
N GLY A 201 -21.01 24.37 0.05
CA GLY A 201 -21.19 25.81 0.25
C GLY A 201 -19.89 26.61 0.33
N ASP A 202 -18.73 25.95 0.29
CA ASP A 202 -17.41 26.61 0.29
C ASP A 202 -16.97 27.01 -1.13
N ARG A 203 -17.71 27.96 -1.69
CA ARG A 203 -17.40 28.49 -3.02
C ARG A 203 -16.05 29.18 -3.10
N THR A 204 -15.67 29.87 -2.04
CA THR A 204 -14.38 30.58 -1.97
C THR A 204 -13.24 29.58 -2.00
N GLY A 205 -13.27 28.55 -1.16
CA GLY A 205 -12.29 27.46 -1.15
C GLY A 205 -12.23 26.71 -2.49
N ALA A 206 -13.37 26.48 -3.16
CA ALA A 206 -13.41 25.88 -4.49
C ALA A 206 -12.65 26.72 -5.53
N LEU A 207 -12.84 28.04 -5.52
CA LEU A 207 -12.18 28.96 -6.46
C LEU A 207 -10.69 29.13 -6.14
N GLU A 208 -10.32 29.19 -4.87
CA GLU A 208 -8.91 29.29 -4.43
C GLU A 208 -8.15 28.01 -4.80
N PHE A 209 -8.69 26.84 -4.46
CA PHE A 209 -8.09 25.55 -4.82
C PHE A 209 -7.96 25.43 -6.35
N GLY A 210 -9.00 25.78 -7.10
CA GLY A 210 -8.98 25.68 -8.57
C GLY A 210 -7.89 26.56 -9.19
N ARG A 211 -7.71 27.80 -8.72
CA ARG A 211 -6.62 28.70 -9.20
C ARG A 211 -5.23 28.14 -8.86
N ALA A 212 -5.09 27.60 -7.64
CA ALA A 212 -3.83 26.98 -7.23
C ALA A 212 -3.50 25.75 -8.12
N PHE A 213 -4.50 24.91 -8.42
CA PHE A 213 -4.36 23.78 -9.31
C PHE A 213 -3.99 24.21 -10.73
N GLU A 214 -4.66 25.20 -11.32
CA GLU A 214 -4.32 25.74 -12.64
C GLU A 214 -2.86 26.25 -12.68
N SER A 215 -2.41 26.95 -11.63
CA SER A 215 -1.04 27.41 -11.52
C SER A 215 -0.05 26.24 -11.43
N LEU A 216 -0.37 25.20 -10.68
CA LEU A 216 0.44 24.01 -10.53
C LEU A 216 0.62 23.27 -11.88
N ILE A 217 -0.46 23.09 -12.64
CA ILE A 217 -0.40 22.43 -13.96
C ILE A 217 0.51 23.21 -14.91
N ARG A 218 0.39 24.54 -14.96
CA ARG A 218 1.25 25.37 -15.81
C ARG A 218 2.72 25.31 -15.40
N SER A 219 3.01 25.31 -14.09
CA SER A 219 4.39 25.27 -13.60
C SER A 219 5.06 23.91 -13.79
N GLU A 220 4.36 22.82 -13.44
CA GLU A 220 4.95 21.48 -13.43
C GLU A 220 4.93 20.78 -14.79
N LEU A 221 3.83 20.95 -15.55
CA LEU A 221 3.64 20.26 -16.81
C LEU A 221 3.85 21.17 -18.03
N GLN A 222 4.04 22.49 -17.85
CA GLN A 222 4.12 23.49 -18.94
C GLN A 222 2.95 23.35 -19.93
N ALA A 223 1.77 23.03 -19.41
CA ALA A 223 0.56 22.76 -20.16
C ALA A 223 -0.61 23.63 -19.66
N GLU A 224 -1.61 23.84 -20.51
CA GLU A 224 -2.85 24.47 -20.07
C GLU A 224 -3.68 23.47 -19.24
N PRO A 225 -4.39 23.98 -18.20
CA PRO A 225 -5.33 23.18 -17.41
C PRO A 225 -6.42 22.56 -18.29
N ASP A 226 -6.94 21.43 -17.83
CA ASP A 226 -8.06 20.75 -18.50
C ASP A 226 -9.28 21.69 -18.63
N VAL A 227 -9.89 21.70 -19.82
CA VAL A 227 -11.05 22.56 -20.16
C VAL A 227 -12.19 22.36 -19.17
N ALA A 228 -12.45 21.13 -18.71
CA ALA A 228 -13.52 20.85 -17.75
C ALA A 228 -13.29 21.55 -16.39
N VAL A 229 -12.04 21.69 -15.95
CA VAL A 229 -11.69 22.44 -14.75
C VAL A 229 -11.90 23.94 -14.95
N ALA A 230 -11.39 24.49 -16.07
CA ALA A 230 -11.50 25.90 -16.40
C ALA A 230 -12.96 26.35 -16.55
N ASP A 231 -13.77 25.57 -17.27
CA ASP A 231 -15.20 25.83 -17.47
C ASP A 231 -15.97 25.82 -16.16
N HIS A 232 -15.70 24.83 -15.30
CA HIS A 232 -16.39 24.75 -14.00
C HIS A 232 -16.03 25.92 -13.09
N LEU A 233 -14.78 26.36 -13.06
CA LEU A 233 -14.35 27.54 -12.34
C LEU A 233 -15.00 28.82 -12.89
N ALA A 234 -15.16 28.95 -14.22
CA ALA A 234 -15.87 30.05 -14.84
C ALA A 234 -17.35 30.07 -14.42
N GLN A 235 -18.02 28.91 -14.45
CA GLN A 235 -19.41 28.78 -13.96
C GLN A 235 -19.55 29.20 -12.50
N LEU A 236 -18.63 28.75 -11.65
CA LEU A 236 -18.61 29.14 -10.23
C LEU A 236 -18.42 30.64 -10.04
N ARG A 237 -17.63 31.32 -10.88
CA ARG A 237 -17.45 32.81 -10.81
C ARG A 237 -18.71 33.55 -11.19
N HIS A 238 -19.51 33.04 -12.13
CA HIS A 238 -20.71 33.73 -12.65
C HIS A 238 -22.01 33.37 -11.93
N ALA A 239 -22.08 32.26 -11.21
CA ALA A 239 -23.24 31.93 -10.42
C ALA A 239 -23.46 33.01 -9.34
N ARG A 240 -24.53 33.80 -9.43
CA ARG A 240 -24.93 34.77 -8.39
C ARG A 240 -25.33 33.97 -7.14
N ILE A 241 -24.98 34.51 -5.98
CA ILE A 241 -25.54 34.09 -4.70
C ILE A 241 -27.04 34.42 -4.76
N SER A 242 -27.87 33.39 -4.91
CA SER A 242 -29.32 33.51 -4.77
C SER A 242 -29.70 33.36 -3.33
#